data_2292749ca91da504012eb2a0a01811c8
#
_entry.id   2292749ca91da504012eb2a0a01811c8
#
_cell.length_a   1.000
_cell.length_b   1.000
_cell.length_c   1.000
_cell.angle_alpha   90.00
_cell.angle_beta   90.00
_cell.angle_gamma   90.00
#
_symmetry.space_group_name_H-M   'P 1'
#
loop_
_entity.id
_entity.type
_entity.pdbx_description
1 polymer ?
#
loop_
_entity_poly.entity_id
_entity_poly.type
_entity_poly.pdbx_seq_one_letter_code
_entity_poly.pdbx_strand_id
1 'polypeptide(L)'
;MNSDDGSSEKSQSEEGLLPEPLPLEALFHKYGIERSHADNVARNALELFDILRSVHGLNPELRKFVEIDALVHDIGVVTDFEDHHKAGRDILRFHPPSEVPESLRPIISWTAFLHKKKIGKKKLWKLKEKEFGKMSEDLQDLTLKVAALIRLADALDYSRMESRLGKVKFGKQSIRFEIKGQGAVIDAERMAEKGDLWHLLYDIRLEFKPAPKTDSAKE
;
A
#
# COMPACT_ATOMS: atom_id res chain seq x y z
N MET A 1 -1.11 -62.29 14.01
CA MET A 1 0.23 -61.74 14.16
C MET A 1 0.53 -60.98 12.89
N ASN A 2 0.38 -59.71 12.93
CA ASN A 2 1.21 -58.71 12.27
C ASN A 2 0.58 -57.34 12.64
N SER A 3 1.24 -56.70 13.53
CA SER A 3 1.00 -55.36 13.98
C SER A 3 1.49 -54.40 12.91
N ASP A 4 0.58 -53.63 12.35
CA ASP A 4 0.89 -52.55 11.44
C ASP A 4 1.02 -51.28 12.29
N ASP A 5 2.28 -50.89 12.44
CA ASP A 5 2.69 -49.70 13.18
C ASP A 5 2.61 -48.49 12.22
N GLY A 6 1.42 -47.87 12.18
CA GLY A 6 1.19 -46.66 11.47
C GLY A 6 1.74 -45.45 12.23
N SER A 7 3.03 -45.22 12.11
CA SER A 7 3.69 -44.00 12.61
C SER A 7 3.07 -42.77 11.99
N SER A 8 2.29 -42.08 12.81
CA SER A 8 1.79 -40.73 12.55
C SER A 8 2.97 -39.75 12.45
N GLU A 9 3.30 -39.34 11.25
CA GLU A 9 4.04 -38.08 11.03
C GLU A 9 3.18 -36.91 11.49
N LYS A 10 3.30 -36.59 12.78
CA LYS A 10 2.83 -35.33 13.31
C LYS A 10 3.63 -34.21 12.66
N SER A 11 2.89 -33.36 11.93
CA SER A 11 3.30 -32.06 11.49
C SER A 11 4.29 -31.41 12.47
N GLN A 12 5.50 -31.15 11.99
CA GLN A 12 6.46 -30.29 12.68
C GLN A 12 5.77 -28.93 12.84
N SER A 13 5.53 -28.58 14.08
CA SER A 13 5.04 -27.29 14.50
C SER A 13 5.90 -26.19 13.86
N GLU A 14 5.24 -25.18 13.27
CA GLU A 14 5.83 -23.90 12.93
C GLU A 14 6.38 -23.25 14.21
N GLU A 15 7.54 -23.70 14.66
CA GLU A 15 8.38 -22.95 15.60
C GLU A 15 8.69 -21.63 14.91
N GLY A 16 8.20 -20.53 15.51
CA GLY A 16 8.19 -19.21 14.92
C GLY A 16 9.57 -18.79 14.43
N LEU A 17 9.80 -18.87 13.12
CA LEU A 17 10.98 -18.28 12.49
C LEU A 17 11.02 -16.81 12.88
N LEU A 18 12.12 -16.38 13.47
CA LEU A 18 12.33 -14.96 13.80
C LEU A 18 12.44 -14.15 12.51
N PRO A 19 11.90 -12.91 12.49
CA PRO A 19 12.05 -12.05 11.33
C PRO A 19 13.54 -11.84 10.99
N GLU A 20 13.87 -11.97 9.71
CA GLU A 20 15.20 -11.73 9.14
C GLU A 20 15.13 -10.46 8.26
N PRO A 21 15.43 -9.27 8.79
CA PRO A 21 15.39 -8.03 8.02
C PRO A 21 16.41 -8.06 6.88
N LEU A 22 15.99 -7.60 5.70
CA LEU A 22 16.84 -7.50 4.51
C LEU A 22 16.92 -6.05 4.00
N PRO A 23 18.07 -5.61 3.47
CA PRO A 23 18.16 -4.33 2.79
C PRO A 23 17.18 -4.23 1.61
N LEU A 24 16.67 -3.04 1.31
CA LEU A 24 15.75 -2.81 0.19
C LEU A 24 16.23 -3.42 -1.11
N GLU A 25 17.50 -3.22 -1.49
CA GLU A 25 18.05 -3.76 -2.73
C GLU A 25 18.05 -5.30 -2.75
N ALA A 26 18.27 -5.93 -1.59
CA ALA A 26 18.16 -7.39 -1.48
C ALA A 26 16.72 -7.88 -1.65
N LEU A 27 15.74 -7.12 -1.14
CA LEU A 27 14.31 -7.40 -1.34
C LEU A 27 13.92 -7.26 -2.81
N PHE A 28 14.35 -6.19 -3.49
CA PHE A 28 14.12 -6.00 -4.93
C PHE A 28 14.62 -7.18 -5.74
N HIS A 29 15.85 -7.60 -5.48
CA HIS A 29 16.45 -8.72 -6.19
C HIS A 29 15.79 -10.07 -5.85
N LYS A 30 15.60 -10.35 -4.55
CA LYS A 30 15.08 -11.65 -4.07
C LYS A 30 13.63 -11.89 -4.52
N TYR A 31 12.80 -10.86 -4.53
CA TYR A 31 11.37 -10.96 -4.80
C TYR A 31 10.96 -10.38 -6.16
N GLY A 32 11.90 -9.98 -6.99
CA GLY A 32 11.64 -9.53 -8.36
C GLY A 32 10.69 -8.31 -8.40
N ILE A 33 10.84 -7.35 -7.48
CA ILE A 33 9.98 -6.16 -7.45
C ILE A 33 10.22 -5.34 -8.73
N GLU A 34 9.14 -4.97 -9.43
CA GLU A 34 9.21 -4.13 -10.62
C GLU A 34 9.63 -2.70 -10.25
N ARG A 35 10.89 -2.37 -10.52
CA ARG A 35 11.52 -1.11 -10.08
C ARG A 35 10.77 0.11 -10.59
N SER A 36 10.42 0.16 -11.89
CA SER A 36 9.76 1.33 -12.49
C SER A 36 8.45 1.67 -11.79
N HIS A 37 7.61 0.66 -11.55
CA HIS A 37 6.36 0.85 -10.82
C HIS A 37 6.59 1.25 -9.37
N ALA A 38 7.46 0.54 -8.67
CA ALA A 38 7.77 0.82 -7.27
C ALA A 38 8.25 2.27 -7.08
N ASP A 39 9.16 2.75 -7.93
CA ASP A 39 9.67 4.12 -7.90
C ASP A 39 8.56 5.15 -8.22
N ASN A 40 7.68 4.85 -9.18
CA ASN A 40 6.53 5.70 -9.50
C ASN A 40 5.56 5.79 -8.32
N VAL A 41 5.22 4.65 -7.71
CA VAL A 41 4.32 4.61 -6.54
C VAL A 41 4.95 5.32 -5.35
N ALA A 42 6.25 5.14 -5.09
CA ALA A 42 6.94 5.85 -4.02
C ALA A 42 6.90 7.37 -4.22
N ARG A 43 7.21 7.87 -5.42
CA ARG A 43 7.09 9.28 -5.74
C ARG A 43 5.66 9.80 -5.54
N ASN A 44 4.67 9.10 -6.05
CA ASN A 44 3.25 9.47 -5.93
C ASN A 44 2.81 9.47 -4.46
N ALA A 45 3.26 8.50 -3.67
CA ALA A 45 2.96 8.42 -2.24
C ALA A 45 3.54 9.60 -1.47
N LEU A 46 4.77 10.00 -1.77
CA LEU A 46 5.41 11.17 -1.16
C LEU A 46 4.72 12.47 -1.54
N GLU A 47 4.31 12.63 -2.80
CA GLU A 47 3.58 13.80 -3.26
C GLU A 47 2.20 13.90 -2.58
N LEU A 48 1.45 12.80 -2.48
CA LEU A 48 0.19 12.72 -1.75
C LEU A 48 0.38 12.97 -0.25
N PHE A 49 1.43 12.44 0.35
CA PHE A 49 1.78 12.69 1.75
C PHE A 49 1.98 14.18 2.00
N ASP A 50 2.75 14.85 1.18
CA ASP A 50 3.04 16.28 1.35
C ASP A 50 1.79 17.14 1.12
N ILE A 51 1.00 16.87 0.07
CA ILE A 51 -0.21 17.62 -0.28
C ILE A 51 -1.32 17.42 0.78
N LEU A 52 -1.54 16.21 1.25
CA LEU A 52 -2.64 15.86 2.15
C LEU A 52 -2.28 15.98 3.64
N ARG A 53 -1.11 16.53 3.96
CA ARG A 53 -0.55 16.61 5.31
C ARG A 53 -1.51 17.23 6.33
N SER A 54 -2.21 18.30 5.97
CA SER A 54 -3.17 18.95 6.84
C SER A 54 -4.42 18.11 7.13
N VAL A 55 -4.66 17.05 6.37
CA VAL A 55 -5.81 16.16 6.52
C VAL A 55 -5.44 14.88 7.24
N HIS A 56 -4.38 14.17 6.78
CA HIS A 56 -3.99 12.91 7.40
C HIS A 56 -3.31 13.07 8.76
N GLY A 57 -2.69 14.23 9.03
CA GLY A 57 -2.07 14.55 10.31
C GLY A 57 -0.88 13.65 10.72
N LEU A 58 -0.29 12.92 9.77
CA LEU A 58 0.88 12.08 10.04
C LEU A 58 2.10 12.95 10.36
N ASN A 59 2.95 12.46 11.28
CA ASN A 59 4.23 13.10 11.59
C ASN A 59 5.09 13.18 10.31
N PRO A 60 5.65 14.35 9.98
CA PRO A 60 6.57 14.51 8.83
C PRO A 60 7.77 13.56 8.81
N GLU A 61 8.24 13.12 9.97
CA GLU A 61 9.33 12.15 10.11
C GLU A 61 9.00 10.78 9.49
N LEU A 62 7.71 10.46 9.35
CA LEU A 62 7.25 9.24 8.69
C LEU A 62 7.39 9.26 7.16
N ARG A 63 7.76 10.40 6.57
CA ARG A 63 7.88 10.55 5.11
C ARG A 63 8.80 9.50 4.49
N LYS A 64 9.96 9.24 5.13
CA LYS A 64 10.91 8.20 4.66
C LYS A 64 10.33 6.79 4.82
N PHE A 65 9.59 6.54 5.88
CA PHE A 65 8.89 5.28 6.09
C PHE A 65 7.84 5.04 4.98
N VAL A 66 7.03 6.06 4.64
CA VAL A 66 6.03 5.98 3.56
C VAL A 66 6.68 5.69 2.21
N GLU A 67 7.85 6.27 1.92
CA GLU A 67 8.63 5.96 0.72
C GLU A 67 9.00 4.47 0.66
N ILE A 68 9.60 3.95 1.74
CA ILE A 68 10.02 2.54 1.81
C ILE A 68 8.82 1.61 1.68
N ASP A 69 7.71 1.92 2.34
CA ASP A 69 6.48 1.14 2.28
C ASP A 69 5.91 1.09 0.85
N ALA A 70 5.91 2.23 0.16
CA ALA A 70 5.52 2.30 -1.24
C ALA A 70 6.41 1.45 -2.16
N LEU A 71 7.73 1.43 -1.92
CA LEU A 71 8.67 0.66 -2.72
C LEU A 71 8.44 -0.86 -2.64
N VAL A 72 7.90 -1.36 -1.54
CA VAL A 72 7.71 -2.81 -1.33
C VAL A 72 6.26 -3.26 -1.30
N HIS A 73 5.30 -2.37 -1.59
CA HIS A 73 3.86 -2.67 -1.46
C HIS A 73 3.43 -3.90 -2.28
N ASP A 74 4.05 -4.13 -3.44
CA ASP A 74 3.76 -5.21 -4.38
C ASP A 74 4.76 -6.38 -4.31
N ILE A 75 5.56 -6.50 -3.24
CA ILE A 75 6.60 -7.53 -3.07
C ILE A 75 6.09 -8.98 -3.26
N GLY A 76 4.81 -9.22 -3.08
CA GLY A 76 4.21 -10.55 -3.23
C GLY A 76 3.84 -10.94 -4.66
N VAL A 77 3.94 -10.04 -5.65
CA VAL A 77 3.40 -10.23 -7.02
C VAL A 77 4.02 -11.46 -7.72
N VAL A 78 5.31 -11.65 -7.61
CA VAL A 78 6.00 -12.79 -8.25
C VAL A 78 5.69 -14.11 -7.52
N THR A 79 5.42 -14.05 -6.21
CA THR A 79 5.10 -15.23 -5.41
C THR A 79 3.67 -15.71 -5.66
N ASP A 80 2.72 -14.79 -5.70
CA ASP A 80 1.30 -15.08 -5.96
C ASP A 80 0.61 -13.85 -6.59
N PHE A 81 0.43 -13.87 -7.90
CA PHE A 81 -0.15 -12.75 -8.64
C PHE A 81 -1.59 -12.42 -8.19
N GLU A 82 -2.42 -13.42 -7.90
CA GLU A 82 -3.82 -13.20 -7.52
C GLU A 82 -3.96 -12.71 -6.09
N ASP A 83 -3.23 -13.34 -5.17
CA ASP A 83 -3.29 -13.02 -3.75
C ASP A 83 -2.01 -12.35 -3.22
N HIS A 84 -1.29 -11.59 -4.10
CA HIS A 84 -0.01 -10.93 -3.77
C HIS A 84 -0.07 -10.07 -2.50
N HIS A 85 -1.22 -9.52 -2.18
CA HIS A 85 -1.41 -8.76 -0.94
C HIS A 85 -1.27 -9.62 0.32
N LYS A 86 -1.63 -10.91 0.26
CA LYS A 86 -1.40 -11.87 1.35
C LYS A 86 0.06 -12.33 1.35
N ALA A 87 0.56 -12.73 0.18
CA ALA A 87 1.96 -13.12 0.04
C ALA A 87 2.90 -11.98 0.47
N GLY A 88 2.64 -10.74 0.05
CA GLY A 88 3.42 -9.57 0.44
C GLY A 88 3.41 -9.32 1.95
N ARG A 89 2.25 -9.44 2.61
CA ARG A 89 2.17 -9.36 4.07
C ARG A 89 3.07 -10.39 4.73
N ASP A 90 2.99 -11.64 4.29
CA ASP A 90 3.71 -12.74 4.94
C ASP A 90 5.22 -12.63 4.67
N ILE A 91 5.61 -12.23 3.45
CA ILE A 91 7.00 -11.90 3.12
C ILE A 91 7.53 -10.78 4.02
N LEU A 92 6.81 -9.66 4.15
CA LEU A 92 7.26 -8.50 4.95
C LEU A 92 7.22 -8.75 6.47
N ARG A 93 6.48 -9.73 6.93
CA ARG A 93 6.58 -10.22 8.33
C ARG A 93 7.89 -10.93 8.58
N PHE A 94 8.34 -11.73 7.61
CA PHE A 94 9.56 -12.52 7.75
C PHE A 94 10.80 -11.76 7.28
N HIS A 95 10.72 -11.04 6.17
CA HIS A 95 11.79 -10.22 5.61
C HIS A 95 11.37 -8.73 5.55
N PRO A 96 11.23 -8.04 6.68
CA PRO A 96 10.99 -6.59 6.63
C PRO A 96 12.24 -5.86 6.10
N PRO A 97 12.07 -4.68 5.46
CA PRO A 97 13.22 -3.84 5.11
C PRO A 97 14.06 -3.48 6.35
N SER A 98 15.37 -3.67 6.29
CA SER A 98 16.28 -3.37 7.41
C SER A 98 16.32 -1.88 7.75
N GLU A 99 15.97 -1.02 6.78
CA GLU A 99 15.86 0.43 6.93
C GLU A 99 14.63 0.87 7.74
N VAL A 100 13.69 -0.06 7.98
CA VAL A 100 12.47 0.22 8.76
C VAL A 100 12.70 -0.11 10.24
N PRO A 101 12.49 0.87 11.15
CA PRO A 101 12.55 0.64 12.60
C PRO A 101 11.63 -0.51 13.01
N GLU A 102 12.06 -1.32 13.96
CA GLU A 102 11.33 -2.51 14.41
C GLU A 102 9.89 -2.19 14.83
N SER A 103 9.66 -1.06 15.50
CA SER A 103 8.33 -0.59 15.93
C SER A 103 7.37 -0.32 14.77
N LEU A 104 7.87 -0.07 13.55
CA LEU A 104 7.07 0.22 12.36
C LEU A 104 6.92 -0.99 11.41
N ARG A 105 7.65 -2.08 11.62
CA ARG A 105 7.58 -3.30 10.77
C ARG A 105 6.19 -3.93 10.68
N PRO A 106 5.37 -3.95 11.74
CA PRO A 106 4.00 -4.44 11.63
C PRO A 106 3.17 -3.62 10.63
N ILE A 107 3.41 -2.31 10.51
CA ILE A 107 2.67 -1.42 9.62
C ILE A 107 2.93 -1.81 8.16
N ILE A 108 4.20 -1.96 7.76
CA ILE A 108 4.56 -2.23 6.36
C ILE A 108 3.96 -3.56 5.85
N SER A 109 3.90 -4.59 6.70
CA SER A 109 3.27 -5.85 6.33
C SER A 109 1.75 -5.71 6.16
N TRP A 110 1.09 -4.93 7.01
CA TRP A 110 -0.34 -4.71 6.89
C TRP A 110 -0.72 -3.75 5.76
N THR A 111 0.11 -2.77 5.43
CA THR A 111 -0.09 -1.92 4.25
C THR A 111 -0.05 -2.74 2.97
N ALA A 112 0.91 -3.65 2.81
CA ALA A 112 0.95 -4.60 1.71
C ALA A 112 -0.33 -5.46 1.62
N PHE A 113 -0.92 -5.84 2.76
CA PHE A 113 -2.19 -6.55 2.76
C PHE A 113 -3.38 -5.66 2.37
N LEU A 114 -3.37 -4.40 2.76
CA LEU A 114 -4.51 -3.49 2.62
C LEU A 114 -4.55 -2.77 1.27
N HIS A 115 -3.46 -2.74 0.48
CA HIS A 115 -3.40 -1.93 -0.74
C HIS A 115 -4.32 -2.42 -1.87
N LYS A 116 -4.53 -3.73 -2.02
CA LYS A 116 -5.18 -4.32 -3.21
C LYS A 116 -6.70 -4.32 -3.16
N LYS A 117 -7.28 -5.03 -2.20
CA LYS A 117 -8.72 -5.34 -2.17
C LYS A 117 -9.54 -4.17 -1.65
N LYS A 118 -10.80 -4.04 -2.10
CA LYS A 118 -11.74 -3.04 -1.59
C LYS A 118 -11.92 -3.17 -0.08
N ILE A 119 -11.94 -2.03 0.62
CA ILE A 119 -12.10 -1.95 2.07
C ILE A 119 -13.36 -1.16 2.38
N GLY A 120 -14.36 -1.84 2.94
CA GLY A 120 -15.57 -1.22 3.47
C GLY A 120 -15.68 -1.46 4.98
N LYS A 121 -16.62 -0.79 5.65
CA LYS A 121 -16.84 -0.86 7.11
C LYS A 121 -16.87 -2.30 7.65
N LYS A 122 -17.61 -3.22 6.99
CA LYS A 122 -17.70 -4.63 7.39
C LYS A 122 -16.35 -5.36 7.32
N LYS A 123 -15.54 -5.10 6.28
CA LYS A 123 -14.22 -5.71 6.15
C LYS A 123 -13.26 -5.18 7.20
N LEU A 124 -13.26 -3.86 7.42
CA LEU A 124 -12.42 -3.23 8.43
C LEU A 124 -12.76 -3.76 9.83
N TRP A 125 -14.05 -3.85 10.17
CA TRP A 125 -14.49 -4.46 11.42
C TRP A 125 -13.97 -5.89 11.58
N LYS A 126 -14.13 -6.75 10.56
CA LYS A 126 -13.61 -8.13 10.59
C LYS A 126 -12.08 -8.22 10.75
N LEU A 127 -11.34 -7.26 10.23
CA LEU A 127 -9.88 -7.22 10.39
C LEU A 127 -9.51 -6.88 11.85
N LYS A 128 -10.24 -5.95 12.46
CA LYS A 128 -10.04 -5.58 13.86
C LYS A 128 -10.37 -6.70 14.85
N GLU A 129 -11.28 -7.61 14.49
CA GLU A 129 -11.58 -8.81 15.29
C GLU A 129 -10.51 -9.93 15.18
N LYS A 130 -9.50 -9.75 14.32
CA LYS A 130 -8.44 -10.73 14.06
C LYS A 130 -7.07 -10.19 14.44
N GLU A 131 -6.05 -10.69 13.75
CA GLU A 131 -4.64 -10.33 14.01
C GLU A 131 -4.35 -8.84 13.90
N PHE A 132 -5.02 -8.13 12.97
CA PHE A 132 -4.87 -6.68 12.86
C PHE A 132 -5.27 -5.95 14.15
N GLY A 133 -6.35 -6.42 14.80
CA GLY A 133 -6.83 -5.87 16.07
C GLY A 133 -5.93 -6.17 17.29
N LYS A 134 -4.93 -7.05 17.15
CA LYS A 134 -3.93 -7.27 18.21
C LYS A 134 -2.87 -6.17 18.30
N MET A 135 -2.76 -5.34 17.25
CA MET A 135 -1.92 -4.15 17.28
C MET A 135 -2.55 -3.08 18.18
N SER A 136 -1.73 -2.20 18.76
CA SER A 136 -2.25 -1.04 19.49
C SER A 136 -3.13 -0.17 18.57
N GLU A 137 -4.07 0.58 19.16
CA GLU A 137 -4.96 1.46 18.39
C GLU A 137 -4.18 2.50 17.57
N ASP A 138 -3.09 3.05 18.13
CA ASP A 138 -2.22 4.00 17.44
C ASP A 138 -1.56 3.37 16.20
N LEU A 139 -1.07 2.13 16.31
CA LEU A 139 -0.49 1.41 15.16
C LEU A 139 -1.54 1.03 14.12
N GLN A 140 -2.76 0.68 14.55
CA GLN A 140 -3.87 0.43 13.63
C GLN A 140 -4.25 1.70 12.85
N ASP A 141 -4.38 2.84 13.55
CA ASP A 141 -4.70 4.13 12.94
C ASP A 141 -3.60 4.55 11.95
N LEU A 142 -2.34 4.48 12.38
CA LEU A 142 -1.19 4.79 11.53
C LEU A 142 -1.16 3.90 10.28
N THR A 143 -1.37 2.58 10.44
CA THR A 143 -1.42 1.62 9.32
C THR A 143 -2.51 2.00 8.31
N LEU A 144 -3.71 2.30 8.79
CA LEU A 144 -4.83 2.65 7.91
C LEU A 144 -4.58 3.94 7.14
N LYS A 145 -3.99 4.95 7.79
CA LYS A 145 -3.63 6.23 7.16
C LYS A 145 -2.56 6.05 6.09
N VAL A 146 -1.49 5.30 6.39
CA VAL A 146 -0.45 5.00 5.42
C VAL A 146 -1.00 4.16 4.26
N ALA A 147 -1.76 3.10 4.56
CA ALA A 147 -2.39 2.28 3.53
C ALA A 147 -3.30 3.09 2.60
N ALA A 148 -4.05 4.08 3.12
CA ALA A 148 -4.88 4.95 2.29
C ALA A 148 -4.06 5.76 1.28
N LEU A 149 -2.88 6.26 1.67
CA LEU A 149 -1.95 6.97 0.78
C LEU A 149 -1.36 6.03 -0.28
N ILE A 150 -0.86 4.84 0.13
CA ILE A 150 -0.28 3.86 -0.79
C ILE A 150 -1.31 3.40 -1.82
N ARG A 151 -2.55 3.15 -1.44
CA ARG A 151 -3.65 2.76 -2.34
C ARG A 151 -3.90 3.81 -3.44
N LEU A 152 -3.86 5.09 -3.09
CA LEU A 152 -4.03 6.18 -4.05
C LEU A 152 -2.80 6.32 -4.95
N ALA A 153 -1.60 6.15 -4.39
CA ALA A 153 -0.34 6.24 -5.12
C ALA A 153 -0.19 5.10 -6.15
N ASP A 154 -0.52 3.87 -5.76
CA ASP A 154 -0.59 2.70 -6.65
C ASP A 154 -1.60 2.90 -7.78
N ALA A 155 -2.80 3.41 -7.42
CA ALA A 155 -3.85 3.68 -8.41
C ALA A 155 -3.45 4.75 -9.43
N LEU A 156 -2.61 5.72 -9.07
CA LEU A 156 -2.11 6.76 -9.98
C LEU A 156 -1.11 6.22 -11.03
N ASP A 157 -0.51 5.07 -10.79
CA ASP A 157 0.36 4.38 -11.76
C ASP A 157 -0.25 3.06 -12.28
N TYR A 158 -1.59 2.90 -12.15
CA TYR A 158 -2.28 1.67 -12.56
C TYR A 158 -2.15 1.38 -14.05
N SER A 159 -2.21 2.41 -14.90
CA SER A 159 -2.03 2.26 -16.35
C SER A 159 -0.59 1.96 -16.77
N ARG A 160 0.39 2.10 -15.89
CA ARG A 160 1.84 2.04 -16.20
C ARG A 160 2.28 3.09 -17.23
N MET A 161 1.52 4.18 -17.37
CA MET A 161 1.80 5.28 -18.31
C MET A 161 2.31 6.53 -17.58
N GLU A 162 2.89 6.33 -16.40
CA GLU A 162 3.54 7.38 -15.60
C GLU A 162 2.69 8.63 -15.36
N SER A 163 1.41 8.47 -15.08
CA SER A 163 0.55 9.60 -14.71
C SER A 163 1.09 10.36 -13.50
N ARG A 164 0.78 11.66 -13.43
CA ARG A 164 1.25 12.59 -12.40
C ARG A 164 0.09 13.39 -11.83
N LEU A 165 0.23 13.81 -10.59
CA LEU A 165 -0.65 14.83 -10.02
C LEU A 165 -0.42 16.16 -10.75
N GLY A 166 -1.49 16.85 -11.04
CA GLY A 166 -1.49 18.19 -11.60
C GLY A 166 -1.90 19.22 -10.56
N LYS A 167 -2.80 20.15 -10.94
CA LYS A 167 -3.33 21.14 -10.02
C LYS A 167 -4.18 20.48 -8.94
N VAL A 168 -4.04 20.98 -7.70
CA VAL A 168 -4.85 20.55 -6.56
C VAL A 168 -5.67 21.73 -6.06
N LYS A 169 -6.96 21.52 -5.83
CA LYS A 169 -7.87 22.52 -5.29
C LYS A 169 -8.53 22.02 -4.01
N PHE A 170 -8.31 22.74 -2.93
CA PHE A 170 -8.92 22.46 -1.64
C PHE A 170 -10.27 23.19 -1.54
N GLY A 171 -11.35 22.43 -1.29
CA GLY A 171 -12.68 22.94 -0.97
C GLY A 171 -13.02 22.68 0.50
N LYS A 172 -14.23 23.06 0.93
CA LYS A 172 -14.65 22.87 2.33
C LYS A 172 -14.73 21.39 2.74
N GLN A 173 -15.23 20.53 1.87
CA GLN A 173 -15.45 19.09 2.12
C GLN A 173 -14.92 18.21 0.98
N SER A 174 -14.13 18.79 0.07
CA SER A 174 -13.52 18.01 -1.02
C SER A 174 -12.16 18.56 -1.42
N ILE A 175 -11.30 17.68 -1.88
CA ILE A 175 -10.02 18.02 -2.50
C ILE A 175 -10.06 17.45 -3.91
N ARG A 176 -9.86 18.32 -4.90
CA ARG A 176 -9.87 17.95 -6.31
C ARG A 176 -8.46 17.94 -6.86
N PHE A 177 -8.11 16.80 -7.47
CA PHE A 177 -6.84 16.58 -8.14
C PHE A 177 -7.04 16.53 -9.66
N GLU A 178 -6.22 17.27 -10.39
CA GLU A 178 -6.03 17.03 -11.83
C GLU A 178 -4.99 15.91 -11.99
N ILE A 179 -5.27 14.97 -12.90
CA ILE A 179 -4.33 13.91 -13.27
C ILE A 179 -3.82 14.18 -14.67
N LYS A 180 -2.49 14.20 -14.83
CA LYS A 180 -1.79 14.45 -16.09
C LYS A 180 -1.14 13.18 -16.61
N GLY A 181 -0.96 13.08 -17.92
CA GLY A 181 -0.31 11.94 -18.57
C GLY A 181 -1.23 11.20 -19.51
N GLN A 182 -0.68 10.25 -20.25
CA GLN A 182 -1.43 9.46 -21.22
C GLN A 182 -2.45 8.52 -20.56
N GLY A 183 -2.12 8.02 -19.37
CA GLY A 183 -2.99 7.16 -18.56
C GLY A 183 -4.02 7.90 -17.71
N ALA A 184 -4.05 9.25 -17.75
CA ALA A 184 -4.78 10.10 -16.79
C ALA A 184 -6.26 9.75 -16.60
N VAL A 185 -6.96 9.30 -17.64
CA VAL A 185 -8.38 8.90 -17.54
C VAL A 185 -8.52 7.63 -16.72
N ILE A 186 -7.76 6.59 -17.06
CA ILE A 186 -7.81 5.27 -16.42
C ILE A 186 -7.36 5.41 -14.95
N ASP A 187 -6.27 6.15 -14.72
CA ASP A 187 -5.69 6.29 -13.38
C ASP A 187 -6.58 7.15 -12.47
N ALA A 188 -7.25 8.20 -13.00
CA ALA A 188 -8.21 8.98 -12.24
C ALA A 188 -9.42 8.14 -11.79
N GLU A 189 -9.96 7.28 -12.66
CA GLU A 189 -11.03 6.33 -12.32
C GLU A 189 -10.56 5.34 -11.26
N ARG A 190 -9.35 4.81 -11.42
CA ARG A 190 -8.77 3.88 -10.46
C ARG A 190 -8.51 4.50 -9.10
N MET A 191 -8.03 5.76 -9.05
CA MET A 191 -7.87 6.50 -7.80
C MET A 191 -9.21 6.71 -7.09
N ALA A 192 -10.30 6.99 -7.83
CA ALA A 192 -11.63 7.13 -7.26
C ALA A 192 -12.12 5.82 -6.62
N GLU A 193 -11.86 4.67 -7.25
CA GLU A 193 -12.17 3.36 -6.67
C GLU A 193 -11.35 3.06 -5.42
N LYS A 194 -10.05 3.35 -5.45
CA LYS A 194 -9.10 3.07 -4.36
C LYS A 194 -9.19 4.07 -3.20
N GLY A 195 -9.91 5.17 -3.37
CA GLY A 195 -10.24 6.14 -2.32
C GLY A 195 -11.19 5.62 -1.24
N ASP A 196 -11.64 4.37 -1.34
CA ASP A 196 -12.58 3.73 -0.40
C ASP A 196 -12.09 3.77 1.06
N LEU A 197 -10.81 3.46 1.31
CA LEU A 197 -10.23 3.52 2.65
C LEU A 197 -10.10 4.96 3.14
N TRP A 198 -9.68 5.89 2.27
CA TRP A 198 -9.64 7.32 2.61
C TRP A 198 -11.00 7.81 3.12
N HIS A 199 -12.08 7.47 2.40
CA HIS A 199 -13.44 7.89 2.77
C HIS A 199 -13.99 7.23 4.05
N LEU A 200 -13.35 6.17 4.54
CA LEU A 200 -13.65 5.60 5.87
C LEU A 200 -12.95 6.34 7.01
N LEU A 201 -11.82 6.97 6.71
CA LEU A 201 -10.97 7.63 7.71
C LEU A 201 -11.26 9.13 7.83
N TYR A 202 -11.64 9.78 6.73
CA TYR A 202 -11.74 11.23 6.65
C TYR A 202 -13.09 11.66 6.05
N ASP A 203 -13.69 12.67 6.66
CA ASP A 203 -14.92 13.33 6.14
C ASP A 203 -14.58 14.38 5.05
N ILE A 204 -13.60 14.05 4.21
CA ILE A 204 -13.16 14.87 3.08
C ILE A 204 -13.16 14.00 1.84
N ARG A 205 -13.96 14.38 0.85
CA ARG A 205 -14.04 13.68 -0.44
C ARG A 205 -12.83 14.00 -1.30
N LEU A 206 -12.21 12.98 -1.89
CA LEU A 206 -11.24 13.14 -2.96
C LEU A 206 -11.93 13.02 -4.31
N GLU A 207 -11.64 13.94 -5.22
CA GLU A 207 -12.13 13.95 -6.59
C GLU A 207 -10.93 13.97 -7.53
N PHE A 208 -10.90 13.04 -8.48
CA PHE A 208 -9.82 12.91 -9.46
C PHE A 208 -10.37 13.14 -10.86
N LYS A 209 -9.74 14.01 -11.63
CA LYS A 209 -10.15 14.35 -13.00
C LYS A 209 -8.93 14.42 -13.90
N PRO A 210 -8.99 13.84 -15.11
CA PRO A 210 -7.92 14.06 -16.08
C PRO A 210 -7.78 15.55 -16.38
N ALA A 211 -6.56 16.03 -16.52
CA ALA A 211 -6.29 17.38 -16.96
C ALA A 211 -6.89 17.61 -18.36
N PRO A 212 -7.39 18.80 -18.68
CA PRO A 212 -7.81 19.11 -20.04
C PRO A 212 -6.66 18.81 -21.01
N LYS A 213 -7.00 18.20 -22.16
CA LYS A 213 -6.01 18.07 -23.23
C LYS A 213 -5.58 19.49 -23.59
N THR A 214 -4.33 19.83 -23.41
CA THR A 214 -3.78 21.02 -24.01
C THR A 214 -3.76 20.78 -25.51
N ASP A 215 -4.55 21.54 -26.27
CA ASP A 215 -4.38 21.59 -27.72
C ASP A 215 -2.95 22.05 -27.98
N SER A 216 -2.05 21.06 -28.13
CA SER A 216 -0.70 21.34 -28.55
C SER A 216 -0.73 21.56 -30.05
N ALA A 217 -0.40 22.82 -30.42
CA ALA A 217 0.06 23.28 -31.68
C ALA A 217 -1.00 23.47 -32.80
N LYS A 218 -1.48 24.66 -32.86
CA LYS A 218 -1.50 25.38 -34.15
C LYS A 218 -0.10 26.02 -34.28
N GLU A 219 0.77 25.41 -34.98
CA GLU A 219 1.85 26.02 -35.77
C GLU A 219 1.82 25.38 -37.16
#